data_e8b1f6ea4e7596a3516a8d8ecb3f1347
#
_entry.id   e8b1f6ea4e7596a3516a8d8ecb3f1347
#
_cell.length_a   1.000
_cell.length_b   1.000
_cell.length_c   1.000
_cell.angle_alpha   90.00
_cell.angle_beta   90.00
_cell.angle_gamma   90.00
#
_symmetry.space_group_name_H-M   'P 1'
#
loop_
_entity.id
_entity.type
_entity.pdbx_description
1 polymer ?
#
loop_
_entity_poly.entity_id
_entity_poly.type
_entity_poly.pdbx_seq_one_letter_code
_entity_poly.pdbx_strand_id
1 'polypeptide(L)'
;SEGRRQVSDEVLAAPTDIAVVGMACRFPGASTVEEFWRNLCGGVESITHFSAEELRAAGVSEADLADPHYVRAAPVLDDIDLFDADFFGFAPKEAQICDPQQRLFLEVSWTALEAAGCDPSRFDIRDRR
;
A
#
# COMPACT_ATOMS: atom_id res chain seq x y z
N SER A 1 1.59 21.92 45.61
CA SER A 1 2.74 22.39 44.85
C SER A 1 3.41 21.19 44.17
N GLU A 2 2.77 20.67 43.09
CA GLU A 2 3.29 19.57 42.30
C GLU A 2 4.00 20.13 41.09
N GLY A 3 5.30 19.90 41.06
CA GLY A 3 6.16 20.28 39.96
C GLY A 3 5.85 19.48 38.67
N ARG A 4 5.37 20.19 37.70
CA ARG A 4 5.25 19.69 36.31
C ARG A 4 6.66 19.42 35.78
N ARG A 5 7.05 18.14 35.67
CA ARG A 5 8.25 17.76 34.94
C ARG A 5 8.01 18.08 33.47
N GLN A 6 8.66 19.09 32.95
CA GLN A 6 8.86 19.26 31.51
C GLN A 6 9.80 18.15 31.05
N VAL A 7 9.26 17.23 30.28
CA VAL A 7 10.04 16.27 29.50
C VAL A 7 10.34 16.96 28.18
N SER A 8 11.42 17.72 28.15
CA SER A 8 12.06 18.14 26.90
C SER A 8 13.29 17.24 26.69
N ASP A 9 13.04 15.98 26.33
CA ASP A 9 14.07 15.18 25.68
C ASP A 9 14.09 15.58 24.20
N GLU A 10 14.84 16.61 23.87
CA GLU A 10 15.36 16.76 22.51
C GLU A 10 16.29 15.56 22.30
N VAL A 11 15.75 14.51 21.69
CA VAL A 11 16.57 13.41 21.14
C VAL A 11 17.36 14.00 19.99
N LEU A 12 18.59 14.45 20.26
CA LEU A 12 19.53 14.85 19.23
C LEU A 12 19.83 13.61 18.39
N ALA A 13 19.43 13.63 17.12
CA ALA A 13 19.70 12.55 16.18
C ALA A 13 21.20 12.30 16.08
N ALA A 14 21.61 11.03 16.15
CA ALA A 14 22.99 10.65 15.94
C ALA A 14 23.36 10.81 14.45
N PRO A 15 24.65 11.04 14.11
CA PRO A 15 25.07 11.18 12.71
C PRO A 15 24.78 9.95 11.83
N THR A 16 24.46 8.82 12.45
CA THR A 16 24.13 7.55 11.80
C THR A 16 22.63 7.28 11.71
N ASP A 17 21.78 8.14 12.23
CA ASP A 17 20.34 7.96 12.21
C ASP A 17 19.81 8.16 10.80
N ILE A 18 18.86 7.28 10.41
CA ILE A 18 18.19 7.32 9.13
C ILE A 18 16.79 7.86 9.36
N ALA A 19 16.45 8.97 8.69
CA ALA A 19 15.12 9.55 8.75
C ALA A 19 14.21 8.94 7.67
N VAL A 20 13.00 8.53 8.06
CA VAL A 20 11.91 8.25 7.12
C VAL A 20 11.27 9.59 6.76
N VAL A 21 11.43 10.04 5.52
CA VAL A 21 10.98 11.36 5.05
C VAL A 21 9.67 11.33 4.28
N GLY A 22 9.23 10.14 3.86
CA GLY A 22 7.95 9.93 3.19
C GLY A 22 7.53 8.48 3.27
N MET A 23 6.24 8.24 3.24
CA MET A 23 5.66 6.91 3.20
C MET A 23 4.35 6.92 2.42
N ALA A 24 4.05 5.80 1.77
CA ALA A 24 2.78 5.57 1.12
C ALA A 24 2.41 4.09 1.26
N CYS A 25 1.13 3.82 1.17
CA CYS A 25 0.63 2.45 1.25
C CYS A 25 -0.64 2.29 0.41
N ARG A 26 -0.95 1.04 0.10
CA ARG A 26 -2.24 0.63 -0.44
C ARG A 26 -2.61 -0.70 0.19
N PHE A 27 -3.62 -0.66 1.05
CA PHE A 27 -4.13 -1.83 1.78
C PHE A 27 -5.62 -2.00 1.54
N PRO A 28 -6.18 -3.19 1.75
CA PRO A 28 -7.62 -3.37 1.76
C PRO A 28 -8.30 -2.37 2.69
N GLY A 29 -9.27 -1.61 2.16
CA GLY A 29 -9.99 -0.59 2.91
C GLY A 29 -9.18 0.67 3.28
N ALA A 30 -7.97 0.85 2.73
CA ALA A 30 -7.15 2.06 2.97
C ALA A 30 -6.23 2.35 1.78
N SER A 31 -6.44 3.47 1.13
CA SER A 31 -5.62 3.95 0.01
C SER A 31 -4.53 4.93 0.45
N THR A 32 -4.60 5.42 1.69
CA THR A 32 -3.62 6.36 2.27
C THR A 32 -3.14 5.90 3.63
N VAL A 33 -2.00 6.44 4.07
CA VAL A 33 -1.43 6.16 5.40
C VAL A 33 -2.39 6.61 6.52
N GLU A 34 -3.08 7.74 6.33
CA GLU A 34 -4.04 8.29 7.30
C GLU A 34 -5.29 7.39 7.44
N GLU A 35 -5.78 6.85 6.32
CA GLU A 35 -6.89 5.89 6.34
C GLU A 35 -6.49 4.60 7.03
N PHE A 36 -5.31 4.07 6.69
CA PHE A 36 -4.78 2.87 7.33
C PHE A 36 -4.64 3.05 8.84
N TRP A 37 -4.06 4.17 9.28
CA TRP A 37 -3.93 4.47 10.70
C TRP A 37 -5.28 4.61 11.41
N ARG A 38 -6.24 5.27 10.77
CA ARG A 38 -7.60 5.42 11.28
C ARG A 38 -8.28 4.06 11.45
N ASN A 39 -8.12 3.17 10.45
CA ASN A 39 -8.66 1.82 10.50
C ASN A 39 -8.03 1.00 11.64
N LEU A 40 -6.73 1.09 11.83
CA LEU A 40 -6.03 0.45 12.96
C LEU A 40 -6.55 0.94 14.31
N CYS A 41 -6.65 2.25 14.49
CA CYS A 41 -7.17 2.85 15.73
C CYS A 41 -8.64 2.50 15.98
N GLY A 42 -9.42 2.35 14.92
CA GLY A 42 -10.84 1.98 14.97
C GLY A 42 -11.08 0.48 15.12
N GLY A 43 -10.05 -0.37 15.03
CA GLY A 43 -10.20 -1.83 15.02
C GLY A 43 -10.98 -2.34 13.80
N VAL A 44 -10.87 -1.64 12.66
CA VAL A 44 -11.56 -2.00 11.42
C VAL A 44 -10.89 -3.23 10.81
N GLU A 45 -11.66 -4.29 10.58
CA GLU A 45 -11.23 -5.44 9.81
C GLU A 45 -11.61 -5.23 8.32
N SER A 46 -10.61 -5.28 7.45
CA SER A 46 -10.77 -5.05 6.01
C SER A 46 -10.69 -6.35 5.19
N ILE A 47 -11.02 -7.47 5.80
CA ILE A 47 -11.13 -8.76 5.11
C ILE A 47 -12.50 -8.86 4.43
N THR A 48 -12.48 -9.16 3.13
CA THR A 48 -13.71 -9.40 2.37
C THR A 48 -14.12 -10.86 2.49
N HIS A 49 -15.38 -11.09 2.85
CA HIS A 49 -15.98 -12.41 2.90
C HIS A 49 -16.85 -12.63 1.67
N PHE A 50 -16.65 -13.75 1.00
CA PHE A 50 -17.33 -14.08 -0.25
C PHE A 50 -18.44 -15.11 -0.04
N SER A 51 -19.57 -14.89 -0.69
CA SER A 51 -20.63 -15.89 -0.81
C SER A 51 -20.20 -17.06 -1.69
N ALA A 52 -20.84 -18.22 -1.53
CA ALA A 52 -20.60 -19.36 -2.42
C ALA A 52 -20.94 -19.04 -3.89
N GLU A 53 -21.88 -18.14 -4.12
CA GLU A 53 -22.31 -17.73 -5.46
C GLU A 53 -21.24 -16.88 -6.16
N GLU A 54 -20.65 -15.92 -5.46
CA GLU A 54 -19.53 -15.12 -5.95
C GLU A 54 -18.31 -15.98 -6.28
N LEU A 55 -17.98 -16.94 -5.43
CA LEU A 55 -16.85 -17.83 -5.64
C LEU A 55 -17.07 -18.78 -6.83
N ARG A 56 -18.30 -19.26 -7.05
CA ARG A 56 -18.67 -20.02 -8.26
C ARG A 56 -18.51 -19.19 -9.52
N ALA A 57 -18.99 -17.96 -9.48
CA ALA A 57 -18.83 -17.03 -10.62
C ALA A 57 -17.35 -16.74 -10.93
N ALA A 58 -16.49 -16.75 -9.91
CA ALA A 58 -15.04 -16.62 -10.01
C ALA A 58 -14.33 -17.93 -10.44
N GLY A 59 -15.07 -19.06 -10.60
CA GLY A 59 -14.53 -20.32 -11.10
C GLY A 59 -14.03 -21.29 -10.02
N VAL A 60 -14.35 -21.05 -8.75
CA VAL A 60 -14.04 -22.00 -7.65
C VAL A 60 -14.90 -23.26 -7.79
N SER A 61 -14.27 -24.42 -7.65
CA SER A 61 -14.95 -25.72 -7.83
C SER A 61 -15.94 -26.02 -6.68
N GLU A 62 -16.99 -26.79 -6.99
CA GLU A 62 -17.92 -27.27 -5.96
C GLU A 62 -17.24 -28.17 -4.91
N ALA A 63 -16.17 -28.87 -5.30
CA ALA A 63 -15.40 -29.69 -4.38
C ALA A 63 -14.67 -28.82 -3.34
N ASP A 64 -14.06 -27.71 -3.77
CA ASP A 64 -13.41 -26.75 -2.87
C ASP A 64 -14.44 -26.04 -1.98
N LEU A 65 -15.59 -25.66 -2.54
CA LEU A 65 -16.67 -25.00 -1.78
C LEU A 65 -17.30 -25.93 -0.72
N ALA A 66 -17.23 -27.24 -0.94
CA ALA A 66 -17.72 -28.25 0.00
C ALA A 66 -16.70 -28.60 1.09
N ASP A 67 -15.42 -28.23 0.92
CA ASP A 67 -14.38 -28.49 1.91
C ASP A 67 -14.62 -27.60 3.15
N PRO A 68 -14.79 -28.17 4.35
CA PRO A 68 -14.97 -27.41 5.59
C PRO A 68 -13.75 -26.55 5.97
N HIS A 69 -12.59 -26.81 5.39
CA HIS A 69 -11.36 -26.03 5.62
C HIS A 69 -11.16 -24.89 4.60
N TYR A 70 -12.03 -24.81 3.58
CA TYR A 70 -11.92 -23.74 2.59
C TYR A 70 -12.36 -22.39 3.18
N VAL A 71 -11.45 -21.46 3.26
CA VAL A 71 -11.71 -20.12 3.78
C VAL A 71 -12.25 -19.21 2.68
N ARG A 72 -13.51 -18.77 2.83
CA ARG A 72 -14.21 -17.89 1.87
C ARG A 72 -13.96 -16.42 2.17
N ALA A 73 -12.72 -16.08 2.48
CA ALA A 73 -12.36 -14.71 2.83
C ALA A 73 -10.94 -14.43 2.34
N ALA A 74 -10.72 -13.20 1.86
CA ALA A 74 -9.41 -12.75 1.42
C ALA A 74 -9.27 -11.23 1.58
N PRO A 75 -8.03 -10.71 1.74
CA PRO A 75 -7.76 -9.30 1.60
C PRO A 75 -7.86 -8.92 0.12
N VAL A 76 -8.76 -7.98 -0.21
CA VAL A 76 -8.95 -7.49 -1.59
C VAL A 76 -8.56 -6.04 -1.67
N LEU A 77 -7.79 -5.70 -2.69
CA LEU A 77 -7.50 -4.32 -3.07
C LEU A 77 -8.47 -3.90 -4.17
N ASP A 78 -9.07 -2.73 -4.01
CA ASP A 78 -9.90 -2.12 -5.03
C ASP A 78 -9.03 -1.55 -6.16
N ASP A 79 -9.60 -1.46 -7.36
CA ASP A 79 -9.03 -0.77 -8.53
C ASP A 79 -7.64 -1.27 -8.95
N ILE A 80 -7.31 -2.55 -8.74
CA ILE A 80 -6.01 -3.13 -9.11
C ILE A 80 -5.80 -3.21 -10.63
N ASP A 81 -6.86 -3.07 -11.41
CA ASP A 81 -6.87 -3.03 -12.86
C ASP A 81 -6.63 -1.62 -13.41
N LEU A 82 -6.83 -0.58 -12.60
CA LEU A 82 -6.55 0.79 -12.98
C LEU A 82 -5.05 1.08 -12.89
N PHE A 83 -4.53 1.71 -13.94
CA PHE A 83 -3.12 2.11 -14.02
C PHE A 83 -2.93 3.19 -15.08
N ASP A 84 -2.31 4.28 -14.72
CA ASP A 84 -1.94 5.33 -15.67
C ASP A 84 -0.69 4.94 -16.46
N ALA A 85 -0.90 4.16 -17.52
CA ALA A 85 0.17 3.65 -18.35
C ALA A 85 0.98 4.77 -19.02
N ASP A 86 0.32 5.83 -19.47
CA ASP A 86 0.96 6.95 -20.15
C ASP A 86 1.86 7.73 -19.21
N PHE A 87 1.41 7.96 -17.97
CA PHE A 87 2.20 8.63 -16.94
C PHE A 87 3.50 7.86 -16.63
N PHE A 88 3.42 6.54 -16.54
CA PHE A 88 4.58 5.68 -16.27
C PHE A 88 5.37 5.27 -17.53
N GLY A 89 4.99 5.76 -18.72
CA GLY A 89 5.68 5.49 -19.97
C GLY A 89 5.51 4.07 -20.50
N PHE A 90 4.43 3.39 -20.13
CA PHE A 90 4.11 2.05 -20.63
C PHE A 90 3.31 2.12 -21.92
N ALA A 91 3.65 1.29 -22.90
CA ALA A 91 2.75 1.04 -24.01
C ALA A 91 1.50 0.27 -23.52
N PRO A 92 0.30 0.48 -24.13
CA PRO A 92 -0.94 -0.17 -23.68
C PRO A 92 -0.85 -1.69 -23.54
N LYS A 93 -0.15 -2.36 -24.47
CA LYS A 93 0.08 -3.81 -24.41
C LYS A 93 0.99 -4.24 -23.27
N GLU A 94 1.99 -3.43 -22.97
CA GLU A 94 2.90 -3.68 -21.82
C GLU A 94 2.16 -3.54 -20.51
N ALA A 95 1.33 -2.49 -20.37
CA ALA A 95 0.50 -2.29 -19.20
C ALA A 95 -0.47 -3.45 -18.94
N GLN A 96 -1.04 -4.04 -20.01
CA GLN A 96 -1.96 -5.17 -19.90
C GLN A 96 -1.32 -6.45 -19.39
N ILE A 97 -0.05 -6.70 -19.74
CA ILE A 97 0.69 -7.91 -19.33
C ILE A 97 1.54 -7.69 -18.10
N CYS A 98 1.69 -6.44 -17.64
CA CYS A 98 2.41 -6.11 -16.43
C CYS A 98 1.64 -6.64 -15.21
N ASP A 99 2.36 -7.34 -14.32
CA ASP A 99 1.79 -7.83 -13.08
C ASP A 99 1.17 -6.67 -12.27
N PRO A 100 -0.07 -6.79 -11.77
CA PRO A 100 -0.69 -5.77 -10.93
C PRO A 100 0.18 -5.32 -9.75
N GLN A 101 0.95 -6.21 -9.14
CA GLN A 101 1.86 -5.86 -8.05
C GLN A 101 2.95 -4.88 -8.49
N GLN A 102 3.48 -5.02 -9.70
CA GLN A 102 4.47 -4.10 -10.25
C GLN A 102 3.86 -2.72 -10.51
N ARG A 103 2.64 -2.67 -11.06
CA ARG A 103 1.91 -1.42 -11.29
C ARG A 103 1.64 -0.69 -9.99
N LEU A 104 1.09 -1.39 -9.00
CA LEU A 104 0.86 -0.84 -7.66
C LEU A 104 2.14 -0.36 -6.98
N PHE A 105 3.25 -1.10 -7.15
CA PHE A 105 4.54 -0.68 -6.60
C PHE A 105 5.03 0.64 -7.21
N LEU A 106 4.84 0.85 -8.50
CA LEU A 106 5.19 2.12 -9.16
C LEU A 106 4.34 3.27 -8.61
N GLU A 107 3.03 3.10 -8.51
CA GLU A 107 2.12 4.11 -7.98
C GLU A 107 2.43 4.47 -6.52
N VAL A 108 2.62 3.46 -5.66
CA VAL A 108 2.94 3.68 -4.24
C VAL A 108 4.32 4.32 -4.09
N SER A 109 5.31 3.92 -4.91
CA SER A 109 6.64 4.53 -4.91
C SER A 109 6.59 6.00 -5.30
N TRP A 110 5.81 6.34 -6.32
CA TRP A 110 5.59 7.72 -6.73
C TRP A 110 4.96 8.55 -5.61
N THR A 111 3.88 8.05 -5.02
CA THR A 111 3.20 8.71 -3.90
C THR A 111 4.13 8.92 -2.70
N ALA A 112 5.00 7.95 -2.40
CA ALA A 112 5.99 8.09 -1.32
C ALA A 112 7.03 9.19 -1.61
N LEU A 113 7.46 9.32 -2.86
CA LEU A 113 8.36 10.39 -3.28
C LEU A 113 7.69 11.77 -3.20
N GLU A 114 6.43 11.88 -3.61
CA GLU A 114 5.63 13.11 -3.46
C GLU A 114 5.48 13.48 -1.99
N ALA A 115 5.13 12.52 -1.13
CA ALA A 115 5.02 12.73 0.32
C ALA A 115 6.34 13.19 0.95
N ALA A 116 7.46 12.74 0.41
CA ALA A 116 8.81 13.17 0.83
C ALA A 116 9.21 14.54 0.28
N GLY A 117 8.44 15.15 -0.64
CA GLY A 117 8.83 16.33 -1.38
C GLY A 117 10.01 16.10 -2.33
N CYS A 118 10.21 14.85 -2.73
CA CYS A 118 11.30 14.44 -3.63
C CYS A 118 10.82 14.42 -5.07
N ASP A 119 11.43 15.26 -5.91
CA ASP A 119 11.20 15.25 -7.36
C ASP A 119 12.20 14.29 -8.03
N PRO A 120 11.75 13.13 -8.57
CA PRO A 120 12.65 12.16 -9.19
C PRO A 120 13.46 12.71 -10.37
N SER A 121 12.93 13.72 -11.08
CA SER A 121 13.60 14.35 -12.23
C SER A 121 14.84 15.14 -11.82
N ARG A 122 14.99 15.49 -10.55
CA ARG A 122 16.10 16.25 -9.99
C ARG A 122 17.22 15.37 -9.44
N PHE A 123 17.02 14.05 -9.37
CA PHE A 123 18.03 13.10 -8.89
C PHE A 123 18.78 12.48 -10.07
N ASP A 124 19.97 12.95 -10.37
CA ASP A 124 20.87 12.23 -11.26
C ASP A 124 21.49 11.04 -10.50
N ILE A 125 20.98 9.83 -10.81
CA ILE A 125 21.48 8.57 -10.22
C ILE A 125 22.96 8.32 -10.59
N ARG A 126 23.50 9.04 -11.56
CA ARG A 126 24.88 8.86 -12.06
C ARG A 126 25.95 9.49 -11.17
N ASP A 127 25.59 10.39 -10.26
CA ASP A 127 26.55 11.14 -9.42
C ASP A 127 26.89 10.47 -8.08
N ARG A 128 26.46 9.25 -7.85
CA ARG A 128 26.87 8.47 -6.67
C ARG A 128 27.94 7.43 -7.03
N ARG A 129 29.16 7.90 -7.25
CA ARG A 129 30.36 7.08 -7.20
C ARG A 129 31.24 7.51 -6.03
#